data_12c94243148e2a72f4113ff2bd602b5d
#
_entry.id   12c94243148e2a72f4113ff2bd602b5d
#
_cell.length_a   1.000
_cell.length_b   1.000
_cell.length_c   1.000
_cell.angle_alpha   90.00
_cell.angle_beta   90.00
_cell.angle_gamma   90.00
#
_symmetry.space_group_name_H-M   'P 1'
#
loop_
_entity.id
_entity.type
_entity.pdbx_description
1 polymer ?
#
loop_
_entity_poly.entity_id
_entity_poly.type
_entity_poly.pdbx_seq_one_letter_code
_entity_poly.pdbx_strand_id
1 'polypeptide(L)'
;MAESARYRALEQAGLLHPTPDAVVAEPFRSDPRFFVCFDKVQVKYEMLRAHVLDGQTASAAASAHGYSRAALYLVAAAFERSGMVGLLDERPGRRGPLRLSPEVLAFLESRRREMPDASGAQLARELEAALGVRLHRRTVEKALGGRG
;
A
#
# COMPACT_ATOMS: atom_id res chain seq x y z
N MET A 1 -6.53 -28.42 -5.10
CA MET A 1 -6.79 -27.39 -6.00
C MET A 1 -5.70 -26.41 -6.10
N ALA A 2 -5.35 -26.05 -7.27
CA ALA A 2 -4.26 -25.10 -7.49
C ALA A 2 -4.53 -23.77 -6.81
N GLU A 3 -5.79 -23.35 -6.87
CA GLU A 3 -6.16 -22.10 -6.26
C GLU A 3 -5.98 -22.12 -4.76
N SER A 4 -6.31 -23.23 -4.13
CA SER A 4 -6.16 -23.38 -2.71
C SER A 4 -4.72 -23.37 -2.30
N ALA A 5 -3.83 -23.98 -3.07
CA ALA A 5 -2.41 -23.99 -2.77
C ALA A 5 -1.82 -22.59 -2.88
N ARG A 6 -2.22 -21.86 -3.91
CA ARG A 6 -1.76 -20.49 -4.11
C ARG A 6 -2.24 -19.59 -2.98
N TYR A 7 -3.49 -19.76 -2.59
CA TYR A 7 -4.04 -18.97 -1.49
C TYR A 7 -3.25 -19.22 -0.20
N ARG A 8 -2.99 -20.49 0.10
CA ARG A 8 -2.24 -20.81 1.32
C ARG A 8 -0.82 -20.27 1.31
N ALA A 9 -0.17 -20.31 0.17
CA ALA A 9 1.17 -19.78 0.05
C ALA A 9 1.19 -18.29 0.31
N LEU A 10 0.22 -17.57 -0.25
CA LEU A 10 0.13 -16.13 -0.04
C LEU A 10 -0.23 -15.80 1.39
N GLU A 11 -1.11 -16.60 1.98
CA GLU A 11 -1.52 -16.39 3.37
C GLU A 11 -0.32 -16.55 4.29
N GLN A 12 0.48 -17.59 4.09
CA GLN A 12 1.65 -17.82 4.91
C GLN A 12 2.70 -16.72 4.75
N ALA A 13 2.78 -16.14 3.58
CA ALA A 13 3.72 -15.06 3.32
C ALA A 13 3.21 -13.68 3.75
N GLY A 14 1.95 -13.60 4.17
CA GLY A 14 1.36 -12.32 4.55
C GLY A 14 1.05 -11.45 3.35
N LEU A 15 0.82 -12.06 2.21
CA LEU A 15 0.62 -11.33 0.96
C LEU A 15 -0.78 -11.45 0.37
N LEU A 16 -1.78 -11.64 1.22
CA LEU A 16 -3.15 -11.64 0.74
C LEU A 16 -3.67 -10.20 0.67
N HIS A 17 -4.35 -9.89 -0.41
CA HIS A 17 -4.98 -8.57 -0.54
C HIS A 17 -6.07 -8.45 0.53
N PRO A 18 -6.13 -7.36 1.27
CA PRO A 18 -7.11 -7.22 2.36
C PRO A 18 -8.55 -7.09 1.87
N THR A 19 -8.75 -6.59 0.65
CA THR A 19 -10.10 -6.40 0.11
C THR A 19 -10.17 -6.94 -1.33
N PRO A 20 -10.03 -8.25 -1.51
CA PRO A 20 -9.99 -8.80 -2.86
C PRO A 20 -11.26 -8.53 -3.66
N ASP A 21 -12.40 -8.41 -2.98
CA ASP A 21 -13.66 -8.15 -3.67
C ASP A 21 -13.72 -6.76 -4.29
N ALA A 22 -12.84 -5.86 -3.87
CA ALA A 22 -12.79 -4.52 -4.42
C ALA A 22 -11.93 -4.45 -5.69
N VAL A 23 -11.28 -5.55 -6.07
CA VAL A 23 -10.45 -5.58 -7.27
C VAL A 23 -11.36 -5.87 -8.46
N VAL A 24 -11.63 -4.84 -9.23
CA VAL A 24 -12.55 -4.94 -10.38
C VAL A 24 -11.88 -4.63 -11.71
N ALA A 25 -10.57 -4.50 -11.71
CA ALA A 25 -9.84 -4.19 -12.93
C ALA A 25 -10.00 -5.32 -13.96
N GLU A 26 -10.00 -4.93 -15.20
CA GLU A 26 -10.30 -5.84 -16.30
C GLU A 26 -9.51 -7.15 -16.31
N PRO A 27 -8.20 -7.16 -16.15
CA PRO A 27 -7.48 -8.44 -16.19
C PRO A 27 -7.97 -9.44 -15.14
N PHE A 28 -8.35 -8.95 -13.96
CA PHE A 28 -8.79 -9.80 -12.87
C PHE A 28 -10.21 -10.32 -13.11
N ARG A 29 -10.95 -9.67 -14.00
CA ARG A 29 -12.29 -10.12 -14.36
C ARG A 29 -12.27 -11.04 -15.57
N SER A 30 -11.38 -10.76 -16.53
CA SER A 30 -11.31 -11.52 -17.77
C SER A 30 -10.56 -12.83 -17.60
N ASP A 31 -9.50 -12.83 -16.82
CA ASP A 31 -8.69 -14.02 -16.65
C ASP A 31 -8.41 -14.29 -15.18
N PRO A 32 -9.47 -14.64 -14.42
CA PRO A 32 -9.32 -14.77 -12.96
C PRO A 32 -8.47 -15.94 -12.50
N ARG A 33 -8.12 -16.84 -13.39
CA ARG A 33 -7.24 -17.95 -13.01
C ARG A 33 -5.77 -17.52 -13.05
N PHE A 34 -5.44 -16.52 -13.83
CA PHE A 34 -4.08 -16.05 -13.92
C PHE A 34 -3.91 -14.79 -13.09
N PHE A 35 -4.83 -13.83 -13.22
CA PHE A 35 -4.81 -12.60 -12.45
C PHE A 35 -5.73 -12.82 -11.25
N VAL A 36 -5.14 -13.11 -10.12
CA VAL A 36 -5.90 -13.51 -8.96
C VAL A 36 -6.06 -12.34 -7.99
N CYS A 37 -7.30 -11.96 -7.73
CA CYS A 37 -7.59 -10.75 -6.95
C CYS A 37 -7.09 -10.80 -5.51
N PHE A 38 -6.84 -11.98 -4.96
CA PHE A 38 -6.33 -12.06 -3.58
C PHE A 38 -4.79 -12.04 -3.53
N ASP A 39 -4.11 -12.02 -4.68
CA ASP A 39 -2.65 -11.97 -4.72
C ASP A 39 -2.22 -10.50 -4.63
N LYS A 40 -1.82 -10.08 -3.45
CA LYS A 40 -1.50 -8.68 -3.20
C LYS A 40 -0.39 -8.15 -4.11
N VAL A 41 0.61 -8.96 -4.37
CA VAL A 41 1.75 -8.53 -5.19
C VAL A 41 1.33 -8.32 -6.63
N GLN A 42 0.53 -9.26 -7.17
CA GLN A 42 0.06 -9.14 -8.53
C GLN A 42 -0.86 -7.94 -8.70
N VAL A 43 -1.76 -7.73 -7.73
CA VAL A 43 -2.68 -6.60 -7.78
C VAL A 43 -1.90 -5.28 -7.74
N LYS A 44 -0.89 -5.18 -6.88
CA LYS A 44 -0.08 -3.97 -6.81
C LYS A 44 0.62 -3.70 -8.14
N TYR A 45 1.19 -4.74 -8.74
CA TYR A 45 1.90 -4.57 -10.00
C TYR A 45 0.95 -4.11 -11.10
N GLU A 46 -0.21 -4.74 -11.23
CA GLU A 46 -1.17 -4.38 -12.25
C GLU A 46 -1.73 -2.97 -12.03
N MET A 47 -1.88 -2.57 -10.78
CA MET A 47 -2.31 -1.21 -10.45
C MET A 47 -1.31 -0.19 -10.97
N LEU A 48 -0.02 -0.43 -10.75
CA LEU A 48 1.02 0.47 -11.22
C LEU A 48 1.08 0.48 -12.75
N ARG A 49 0.94 -0.69 -13.36
CA ARG A 49 0.99 -0.78 -14.81
C ARG A 49 -0.17 0.00 -15.43
N ALA A 50 -1.37 -0.11 -14.85
CA ALA A 50 -2.53 0.63 -15.35
C ALA A 50 -2.30 2.14 -15.28
N HIS A 51 -1.69 2.59 -14.21
CA HIS A 51 -1.44 4.02 -14.05
C HIS A 51 -0.30 4.51 -14.95
N VAL A 52 0.81 3.79 -14.95
CA VAL A 52 2.01 4.24 -15.65
C VAL A 52 1.95 4.00 -17.16
N LEU A 53 1.50 2.82 -17.56
CA LEU A 53 1.49 2.46 -18.96
C LEU A 53 0.17 2.68 -19.67
N ASP A 54 -0.94 2.41 -19.01
CA ASP A 54 -2.24 2.53 -19.63
C ASP A 54 -2.85 3.93 -19.48
N GLY A 55 -2.17 4.80 -18.78
CA GLY A 55 -2.61 6.19 -18.66
C GLY A 55 -3.78 6.44 -17.74
N GLN A 56 -4.16 5.47 -16.91
CA GLN A 56 -5.25 5.68 -15.97
C GLN A 56 -4.81 6.65 -14.89
N THR A 57 -5.75 7.46 -14.39
CA THR A 57 -5.41 8.36 -13.29
C THR A 57 -5.09 7.54 -12.06
N ALA A 58 -4.33 8.13 -11.14
CA ALA A 58 -3.97 7.44 -9.92
C ALA A 58 -5.21 7.02 -9.15
N SER A 59 -6.22 7.88 -9.08
CA SER A 59 -7.46 7.54 -8.39
C SER A 59 -8.20 6.40 -9.04
N ALA A 60 -8.29 6.40 -10.36
CA ALA A 60 -9.00 5.33 -11.07
C ALA A 60 -8.26 4.01 -10.94
N ALA A 61 -6.94 4.03 -11.12
CA ALA A 61 -6.16 2.81 -11.03
C ALA A 61 -6.20 2.23 -9.61
N ALA A 62 -6.07 3.08 -8.61
CA ALA A 62 -6.11 2.62 -7.22
C ALA A 62 -7.47 2.02 -6.89
N SER A 63 -8.54 2.72 -7.24
CA SER A 63 -9.89 2.27 -6.94
C SER A 63 -10.20 0.92 -7.60
N ALA A 64 -9.78 0.74 -8.84
CA ALA A 64 -10.04 -0.51 -9.56
C ALA A 64 -9.28 -1.69 -8.97
N HIS A 65 -8.27 -1.43 -8.16
CA HIS A 65 -7.45 -2.47 -7.57
C HIS A 65 -7.61 -2.57 -6.05
N GLY A 66 -8.62 -1.90 -5.51
CA GLY A 66 -8.92 -2.01 -4.08
C GLY A 66 -7.99 -1.24 -3.17
N TYR A 67 -7.37 -0.18 -3.70
CA TYR A 67 -6.46 0.64 -2.92
C TYR A 67 -6.87 2.10 -2.97
N SER A 68 -6.35 2.88 -2.03
CA SER A 68 -6.55 4.32 -2.06
C SER A 68 -5.49 4.95 -2.97
N ARG A 69 -5.74 6.18 -3.40
CA ARG A 69 -4.78 6.92 -4.19
C ARG A 69 -3.45 7.06 -3.44
N ALA A 70 -3.52 7.34 -2.13
CA ALA A 70 -2.31 7.46 -1.33
C ALA A 70 -1.51 6.16 -1.31
N ALA A 71 -2.21 5.03 -1.20
CA ALA A 71 -1.55 3.73 -1.22
C ALA A 71 -0.86 3.48 -2.55
N LEU A 72 -1.48 3.91 -3.66
CA LEU A 72 -0.86 3.76 -4.97
C LEU A 72 0.49 4.45 -5.01
N TYR A 73 0.55 5.69 -4.49
CA TYR A 73 1.81 6.43 -4.52
C TYR A 73 2.88 5.79 -3.65
N LEU A 74 2.48 5.16 -2.53
CA LEU A 74 3.45 4.46 -1.70
C LEU A 74 3.97 3.21 -2.38
N VAL A 75 3.08 2.49 -3.05
CA VAL A 75 3.45 1.28 -3.80
C VAL A 75 4.39 1.67 -4.95
N ALA A 76 4.08 2.78 -5.64
CA ALA A 76 4.90 3.26 -6.73
C ALA A 76 6.31 3.61 -6.25
N ALA A 77 6.41 4.28 -5.10
CA ALA A 77 7.70 4.66 -4.54
C ALA A 77 8.52 3.41 -4.15
N ALA A 78 7.87 2.43 -3.57
CA ALA A 78 8.55 1.19 -3.21
C ALA A 78 9.03 0.44 -4.45
N PHE A 79 8.22 0.43 -5.49
CA PHE A 79 8.58 -0.23 -6.73
C PHE A 79 9.76 0.48 -7.40
N GLU A 80 9.74 1.80 -7.40
CA GLU A 80 10.82 2.57 -8.00
C GLU A 80 12.12 2.35 -7.25
N ARG A 81 12.07 2.23 -5.94
CA ARG A 81 13.26 2.06 -5.13
C ARG A 81 13.81 0.64 -5.18
N SER A 82 12.98 -0.35 -5.18
CA SER A 82 13.37 -1.74 -5.02
C SER A 82 12.87 -2.71 -6.10
N GLY A 83 12.18 -2.22 -7.11
CA GLY A 83 11.64 -3.09 -8.15
C GLY A 83 10.55 -3.99 -7.62
N MET A 84 10.43 -5.18 -8.20
CA MET A 84 9.40 -6.12 -7.80
C MET A 84 9.48 -6.51 -6.33
N VAL A 85 10.66 -6.54 -5.77
CA VAL A 85 10.83 -6.85 -4.36
C VAL A 85 10.12 -5.81 -3.48
N GLY A 86 10.04 -4.58 -3.96
CA GLY A 86 9.35 -3.53 -3.24
C GLY A 86 7.86 -3.74 -3.11
N LEU A 87 7.30 -4.67 -3.87
CA LEU A 87 5.87 -4.96 -3.77
C LEU A 87 5.58 -5.98 -2.67
N LEU A 88 6.61 -6.62 -2.13
CA LEU A 88 6.42 -7.55 -1.04
C LEU A 88 6.32 -6.76 0.25
N ASP A 89 5.36 -7.13 1.09
CA ASP A 89 5.21 -6.44 2.36
C ASP A 89 6.26 -6.94 3.33
N GLU A 90 6.59 -6.12 4.29
CA GLU A 90 7.49 -6.54 5.33
C GLU A 90 6.78 -7.55 6.21
N ARG A 91 7.52 -8.52 6.72
CA ARG A 91 6.93 -9.48 7.55
C ARG A 91 6.43 -8.90 8.79
N PRO A 92 5.20 -9.20 9.21
CA PRO A 92 4.67 -8.70 10.45
C PRO A 92 5.48 -9.33 11.58
N GLY A 93 5.44 -8.74 12.68
CA GLY A 93 6.10 -9.30 13.81
C GLY A 93 7.47 -8.83 14.08
N ARG A 94 8.08 -8.16 13.20
CA ARG A 94 9.31 -7.86 13.49
C ARG A 94 9.27 -6.59 13.86
N ARG A 95 8.89 -6.03 14.42
CA ARG A 95 8.79 -5.07 14.74
C ARG A 95 8.61 -3.93 15.25
N GLY A 96 8.44 -3.55 16.12
CA GLY A 96 8.31 -2.40 16.83
C GLY A 96 8.44 -1.18 15.99
N PRO A 97 9.52 -0.65 15.89
CA PRO A 97 9.66 0.60 15.15
C PRO A 97 9.39 0.45 13.70
N LEU A 98 9.01 -0.76 13.35
CA LEU A 98 8.79 -0.98 12.05
C LEU A 98 7.68 -0.28 11.47
N ARG A 99 6.82 0.25 12.22
CA ARG A 99 5.71 0.99 11.70
C ARG A 99 6.15 2.25 10.98
N LEU A 100 7.41 2.64 11.19
CA LEU A 100 7.94 3.78 10.49
C LEU A 100 8.74 3.34 9.28
N SER A 101 8.15 2.50 8.47
CA SER A 101 8.77 2.08 7.22
C SER A 101 9.02 3.30 6.34
N PRO A 102 9.90 3.20 5.37
CA PRO A 102 10.14 4.32 4.44
C PRO A 102 8.88 4.79 3.75
N GLU A 103 7.96 3.89 3.46
CA GLU A 103 6.70 4.24 2.81
C GLU A 103 5.82 5.08 3.71
N VAL A 104 5.71 4.69 4.98
CA VAL A 104 4.93 5.43 5.94
C VAL A 104 5.54 6.82 6.14
N LEU A 105 6.84 6.88 6.26
CA LEU A 105 7.52 8.16 6.46
C LEU A 105 7.31 9.07 5.25
N ALA A 106 7.40 8.52 4.05
CA ALA A 106 7.16 9.31 2.84
C ALA A 106 5.74 9.87 2.80
N PHE A 107 4.77 9.04 3.21
CA PHE A 107 3.38 9.49 3.27
C PHE A 107 3.24 10.66 4.25
N LEU A 108 3.80 10.52 5.44
CA LEU A 108 3.70 11.56 6.46
C LEU A 108 4.37 12.85 6.01
N GLU A 109 5.52 12.74 5.37
CA GLU A 109 6.23 13.91 4.88
C GLU A 109 5.46 14.62 3.78
N SER A 110 4.85 13.85 2.90
CA SER A 110 4.04 14.40 1.84
C SER A 110 2.82 15.14 2.40
N ARG A 111 2.16 14.55 3.38
CA ARG A 111 1.00 15.19 3.99
C ARG A 111 1.41 16.45 4.75
N ARG A 112 2.57 16.42 5.40
CA ARG A 112 3.05 17.57 6.12
C ARG A 112 3.33 18.74 5.16
N ARG A 113 3.85 18.43 3.97
CA ARG A 113 4.07 19.48 2.98
C ARG A 113 2.76 20.09 2.50
N GLU A 114 1.73 19.27 2.36
CA GLU A 114 0.44 19.76 1.91
C GLU A 114 -0.32 20.47 3.01
N MET A 115 -0.11 20.07 4.25
CA MET A 115 -0.79 20.68 5.39
C MET A 115 0.22 21.01 6.47
N PRO A 116 0.96 22.10 6.31
CA PRO A 116 2.05 22.41 7.25
C PRO A 116 1.60 22.60 8.69
N ASP A 117 0.34 23.00 8.88
CA ASP A 117 -0.18 23.26 10.23
C ASP A 117 -0.88 22.05 10.84
N ALA A 118 -0.89 20.92 10.16
CA ALA A 118 -1.58 19.75 10.69
C ALA A 118 -0.86 19.23 11.93
N SER A 119 -1.64 18.85 12.94
CA SER A 119 -1.07 18.32 14.16
C SER A 119 -0.64 16.87 13.96
N GLY A 120 0.19 16.36 14.85
CA GLY A 120 0.57 14.96 14.82
C GLY A 120 -0.63 14.04 14.92
N ALA A 121 -1.62 14.43 15.73
CA ALA A 121 -2.85 13.64 15.85
C ALA A 121 -3.61 13.58 14.54
N GLN A 122 -3.67 14.70 13.83
CA GLN A 122 -4.38 14.75 12.56
C GLN A 122 -3.67 13.89 11.52
N LEU A 123 -2.35 13.99 11.45
CA LEU A 123 -1.58 13.18 10.52
C LEU A 123 -1.66 11.69 10.84
N ALA A 124 -1.71 11.34 12.14
CA ALA A 124 -1.88 9.96 12.54
C ALA A 124 -3.24 9.42 12.09
N ARG A 125 -4.29 10.22 12.18
CA ARG A 125 -5.60 9.80 11.72
C ARG A 125 -5.63 9.62 10.20
N GLU A 126 -4.96 10.50 9.47
CA GLU A 126 -4.91 10.36 8.02
C GLU A 126 -4.11 9.14 7.60
N LEU A 127 -3.05 8.84 8.32
CA LEU A 127 -2.27 7.65 8.06
C LEU A 127 -3.10 6.39 8.25
N GLU A 128 -3.84 6.34 9.34
CA GLU A 128 -4.69 5.18 9.61
C GLU A 128 -5.78 5.05 8.55
N ALA A 129 -6.40 6.16 8.18
CA ALA A 129 -7.45 6.13 7.17
C ALA A 129 -6.95 5.70 5.80
N ALA A 130 -5.76 6.17 5.43
CA ALA A 130 -5.24 5.88 4.11
C ALA A 130 -4.54 4.52 3.99
N LEU A 131 -3.77 4.16 4.99
CA LEU A 131 -2.93 2.98 4.92
C LEU A 131 -3.22 1.91 5.95
N GLY A 132 -4.11 2.18 6.87
CA GLY A 132 -4.42 1.23 7.93
C GLY A 132 -3.32 1.09 8.98
N VAL A 133 -2.35 1.98 8.96
CA VAL A 133 -1.25 1.93 9.91
C VAL A 133 -1.57 2.82 11.09
N ARG A 134 -1.55 2.25 12.28
CA ARG A 134 -1.89 3.01 13.48
C ARG A 134 -0.64 3.41 14.23
N LEU A 135 -0.39 4.70 14.35
CA LEU A 135 0.71 5.24 15.11
C LEU A 135 0.21 6.25 16.12
N HIS A 136 0.88 6.30 17.26
CA HIS A 136 0.56 7.32 18.24
C HIS A 136 1.06 8.67 17.74
N ARG A 137 0.35 9.74 18.09
CA ARG A 137 0.70 11.08 17.61
C ARG A 137 2.14 11.47 17.94
N ARG A 138 2.64 11.03 19.08
CA ARG A 138 4.02 11.32 19.45
C ARG A 138 5.03 10.68 18.49
N THR A 139 4.72 9.49 18.02
CA THR A 139 5.58 8.81 17.07
C THR A 139 5.61 9.58 15.75
N VAL A 140 4.45 10.08 15.33
CA VAL A 140 4.36 10.87 14.11
C VAL A 140 5.15 12.17 14.26
N GLU A 141 4.96 12.86 15.37
CA GLU A 141 5.65 14.12 15.62
C GLU A 141 7.16 13.93 15.66
N LYS A 142 7.58 12.86 16.32
CA LYS A 142 9.01 12.57 16.42
C LYS A 142 9.60 12.26 15.05
N ALA A 143 8.88 11.52 14.24
CA ALA A 143 9.36 11.18 12.91
C ALA A 143 9.52 12.39 12.02
N LEU A 144 8.58 13.33 12.12
CA LEU A 144 8.61 14.50 11.28
C LEU A 144 9.41 15.65 11.87
N GLY A 145 9.31 15.80 13.14
CA GLY A 145 9.97 16.85 13.81
C GLY A 145 11.37 16.56 14.08
N GLY A 146 11.53 15.45 14.18
CA GLY A 146 12.74 15.05 14.22
C GLY A 146 13.78 15.45 15.08
N ARG A 147 14.04 16.40 15.26
CA ARG A 147 15.04 16.69 15.82
C ARG A 147 14.79 17.37 16.77
N GLY A 148 14.46 17.25 17.20
CA GLY A 148 14.18 17.91 18.24
C GLY A 148 14.90 18.49 19.10
#